data_cdef22a14b5ad551e59683b42eee537b
#
_entry.id   cdef22a14b5ad551e59683b42eee537b
#
_cell.length_a   1.000
_cell.length_b   1.000
_cell.length_c   1.000
_cell.angle_alpha   90.00
_cell.angle_beta   90.00
_cell.angle_gamma   90.00
#
_symmetry.space_group_name_H-M   'P 1'
#
loop_
_entity.id
_entity.type
_entity.pdbx_description
1 polymer ?
#
loop_
_entity_poly.entity_id
_entity_poly.type
_entity_poly.pdbx_seq_one_letter_code
_entity_poly.pdbx_strand_id
1 'polypeptide(L)'
;MPSYDFEQFYESCFSRSFEIVHDGVNEKSILKLHGDERKEAERLLLQSLGTDKDSYSRPVIALGLLRSKEAVEPLKQRLETATGIDRIQTALALFRIEKYPEAEKIIIDCLKITNTNSADEMAQWLAVEVLPHFGKTNQVVESLLDAMIQDNMAGRSATNSLRTLFIDDEPIRNLLGQILLNPHDAHKPDFVSRPELVNQAIELIRKHLEK
;
A
#
# COMPACT_ATOMS: atom_id res chain seq x y z
N MET A 1 0.00 -13.13 -32.55
CA MET A 1 0.80 -12.03 -31.98
C MET A 1 0.22 -11.70 -30.61
N PRO A 2 1.06 -11.40 -29.59
CA PRO A 2 0.55 -10.96 -28.31
C PRO A 2 -0.24 -9.65 -28.45
N SER A 3 -1.22 -9.45 -27.56
CA SER A 3 -1.96 -8.20 -27.51
C SER A 3 -1.09 -7.05 -26.96
N TYR A 4 -1.50 -5.81 -27.23
CA TYR A 4 -0.83 -4.63 -26.66
C TYR A 4 -0.80 -4.69 -25.11
N ASP A 5 -1.86 -5.14 -24.48
CA ASP A 5 -1.91 -5.25 -23.01
C ASP A 5 -0.93 -6.31 -22.49
N PHE A 6 -0.72 -7.42 -23.20
CA PHE A 6 0.29 -8.41 -22.84
C PHE A 6 1.73 -7.88 -22.98
N GLU A 7 2.01 -7.12 -24.03
CA GLU A 7 3.31 -6.46 -24.22
C GLU A 7 3.59 -5.48 -23.08
N GLN A 8 2.62 -4.62 -22.74
CA GLN A 8 2.74 -3.67 -21.63
C GLN A 8 2.89 -4.36 -20.25
N PHE A 9 2.14 -5.45 -20.03
CA PHE A 9 2.34 -6.30 -18.85
C PHE A 9 3.76 -6.83 -18.79
N TYR A 10 4.24 -7.46 -19.87
CA TYR A 10 5.56 -8.08 -19.91
C TYR A 10 6.65 -7.04 -19.66
N GLU A 11 6.56 -5.90 -20.28
CA GLU A 11 7.50 -4.81 -20.12
C GLU A 11 7.53 -4.28 -18.68
N SER A 12 6.37 -4.00 -18.08
CA SER A 12 6.28 -3.49 -16.71
C SER A 12 6.75 -4.50 -15.65
N CYS A 13 6.56 -5.79 -15.88
CA CYS A 13 6.94 -6.81 -14.90
C CYS A 13 8.41 -7.27 -15.02
N PHE A 14 8.97 -7.28 -16.25
CA PHE A 14 10.25 -7.95 -16.51
C PHE A 14 11.33 -7.04 -17.11
N SER A 15 10.99 -5.81 -17.52
CA SER A 15 12.01 -4.86 -17.99
C SER A 15 12.95 -4.45 -16.87
N ARG A 16 14.21 -4.22 -17.24
CA ARG A 16 15.26 -3.67 -16.37
C ARG A 16 15.54 -2.18 -16.65
N SER A 17 14.78 -1.53 -17.57
CA SER A 17 15.00 -0.11 -17.83
C SER A 17 14.64 0.72 -16.59
N PHE A 18 15.47 1.73 -16.30
CA PHE A 18 15.30 2.59 -15.12
C PHE A 18 13.92 3.28 -15.09
N GLU A 19 13.45 3.73 -16.24
CA GLU A 19 12.15 4.42 -16.38
C GLU A 19 10.99 3.51 -15.95
N ILE A 20 10.97 2.26 -16.41
CA ILE A 20 9.92 1.29 -16.10
C ILE A 20 10.01 0.80 -14.64
N VAL A 21 11.21 0.71 -14.08
CA VAL A 21 11.41 0.30 -12.68
C VAL A 21 10.76 1.28 -11.71
N HIS A 22 10.79 2.58 -12.00
CA HIS A 22 10.19 3.62 -11.15
C HIS A 22 8.67 3.68 -11.24
N ASP A 23 8.09 3.35 -12.40
CA ASP A 23 6.64 3.43 -12.61
C ASP A 23 5.87 2.22 -12.04
N GLY A 24 6.58 1.21 -11.54
CA GLY A 24 5.98 -0.01 -10.98
C GLY A 24 5.34 -0.91 -12.05
N VAL A 25 4.35 -1.73 -11.66
CA VAL A 25 3.62 -2.59 -12.60
C VAL A 25 2.48 -1.85 -13.28
N ASN A 26 2.23 -2.14 -14.55
CA ASN A 26 1.08 -1.60 -15.27
C ASN A 26 -0.20 -2.36 -14.89
N GLU A 27 -0.84 -1.92 -13.80
CA GLU A 27 -2.05 -2.55 -13.28
C GLU A 27 -3.17 -2.66 -14.31
N LYS A 28 -3.36 -1.61 -15.14
CA LYS A 28 -4.43 -1.58 -16.15
C LYS A 28 -4.25 -2.68 -17.19
N SER A 29 -3.02 -2.90 -17.66
CA SER A 29 -2.73 -3.96 -18.62
C SER A 29 -2.85 -5.33 -18.00
N ILE A 30 -2.37 -5.52 -16.76
CA ILE A 30 -2.50 -6.78 -16.01
C ILE A 30 -3.96 -7.17 -15.85
N LEU A 31 -4.82 -6.25 -15.42
CA LEU A 31 -6.24 -6.51 -15.16
C LEU A 31 -7.06 -6.79 -16.43
N LYS A 32 -6.56 -6.43 -17.61
CA LYS A 32 -7.19 -6.72 -18.90
C LYS A 32 -6.78 -8.06 -19.49
N LEU A 33 -5.75 -8.71 -18.97
CA LEU A 33 -5.32 -10.02 -19.46
C LEU A 33 -6.42 -11.06 -19.28
N HIS A 34 -6.71 -11.82 -20.31
CA HIS A 34 -7.72 -12.88 -20.30
C HIS A 34 -7.27 -14.08 -21.15
N GLY A 35 -8.00 -15.22 -21.02
CA GLY A 35 -7.75 -16.42 -21.81
C GLY A 35 -6.33 -16.94 -21.67
N ASP A 36 -5.69 -17.22 -22.81
CA ASP A 36 -4.35 -17.83 -22.86
C ASP A 36 -3.26 -16.84 -22.48
N GLU A 37 -3.42 -15.54 -22.77
CA GLU A 37 -2.47 -14.50 -22.35
C GLU A 37 -2.39 -14.39 -20.83
N ARG A 38 -3.51 -14.48 -20.14
CA ARG A 38 -3.54 -14.50 -18.68
C ARG A 38 -2.83 -15.73 -18.11
N LYS A 39 -3.07 -16.92 -18.66
CA LYS A 39 -2.39 -18.14 -18.22
C LYS A 39 -0.88 -18.06 -18.44
N GLU A 40 -0.47 -17.54 -19.60
CA GLU A 40 0.95 -17.35 -19.89
C GLU A 40 1.59 -16.33 -18.96
N ALA A 41 0.90 -15.22 -18.66
CA ALA A 41 1.36 -14.23 -17.68
C ALA A 41 1.55 -14.85 -16.29
N GLU A 42 0.55 -15.61 -15.79
CA GLU A 42 0.64 -16.32 -14.51
C GLU A 42 1.83 -17.28 -14.48
N ARG A 43 2.02 -18.06 -15.55
CA ARG A 43 3.16 -18.98 -15.69
C ARG A 43 4.51 -18.26 -15.62
N LEU A 44 4.66 -17.16 -16.36
CA LEU A 44 5.90 -16.37 -16.38
C LEU A 44 6.19 -15.73 -15.02
N LEU A 45 5.17 -15.21 -14.34
CA LEU A 45 5.28 -14.59 -13.03
C LEU A 45 5.69 -15.63 -11.98
N LEU A 46 5.06 -16.81 -11.95
CA LEU A 46 5.41 -17.90 -11.03
C LEU A 46 6.86 -18.37 -11.25
N GLN A 47 7.30 -18.49 -12.49
CA GLN A 47 8.68 -18.85 -12.80
C GLN A 47 9.71 -17.78 -12.42
N SER A 48 9.30 -16.54 -12.31
CA SER A 48 10.18 -15.42 -11.94
C SER A 48 10.34 -15.24 -10.43
N LEU A 49 9.44 -15.80 -9.61
CA LEU A 49 9.53 -15.68 -8.16
C LEU A 49 10.87 -16.22 -7.63
N GLY A 50 11.54 -15.43 -6.81
CA GLY A 50 12.83 -15.80 -6.23
C GLY A 50 14.03 -15.79 -7.20
N THR A 51 13.84 -15.31 -8.43
CA THR A 51 14.93 -15.14 -9.41
C THR A 51 15.41 -13.68 -9.45
N ASP A 52 16.46 -13.42 -10.22
CA ASP A 52 16.96 -12.06 -10.48
C ASP A 52 15.97 -11.16 -11.26
N LYS A 53 14.90 -11.76 -11.82
CA LYS A 53 13.77 -11.05 -12.46
C LYS A 53 12.73 -10.56 -11.46
N ASP A 54 12.81 -11.01 -10.20
CA ASP A 54 11.90 -10.61 -9.12
C ASP A 54 12.36 -9.29 -8.47
N SER A 55 12.65 -8.32 -9.30
CA SER A 55 13.07 -7.00 -8.83
C SER A 55 11.86 -6.22 -8.31
N TYR A 56 12.03 -5.59 -7.15
CA TYR A 56 11.01 -4.72 -6.53
C TYR A 56 9.66 -5.40 -6.29
N SER A 57 9.63 -6.73 -6.09
CA SER A 57 8.40 -7.52 -5.85
C SER A 57 7.35 -7.40 -6.97
N ARG A 58 7.72 -6.96 -8.18
CA ARG A 58 6.78 -6.79 -9.31
C ARG A 58 6.00 -8.06 -9.66
N PRO A 59 6.62 -9.25 -9.74
CA PRO A 59 5.87 -10.50 -9.93
C PRO A 59 4.87 -10.78 -8.82
N VAL A 60 5.21 -10.46 -7.57
CA VAL A 60 4.33 -10.63 -6.40
C VAL A 60 3.09 -9.72 -6.54
N ILE A 61 3.31 -8.44 -6.87
CA ILE A 61 2.22 -7.47 -7.09
C ILE A 61 1.30 -7.94 -8.21
N ALA A 62 1.87 -8.36 -9.35
CA ALA A 62 1.12 -8.80 -10.52
C ALA A 62 0.31 -10.08 -10.24
N LEU A 63 0.86 -11.07 -9.53
CA LEU A 63 0.13 -12.27 -9.10
C LEU A 63 -1.03 -11.94 -8.16
N GLY A 64 -0.85 -10.96 -7.26
CA GLY A 64 -1.91 -10.45 -6.42
C GLY A 64 -3.04 -9.79 -7.21
N LEU A 65 -2.72 -8.97 -8.23
CA LEU A 65 -3.69 -8.33 -9.12
C LEU A 65 -4.45 -9.35 -9.97
N LEU A 66 -3.77 -10.36 -10.50
CA LEU A 66 -4.38 -11.47 -11.23
C LEU A 66 -5.20 -12.40 -10.31
N ARG A 67 -5.08 -12.29 -9.00
CA ARG A 67 -5.67 -13.23 -8.03
C ARG A 67 -5.32 -14.68 -8.35
N SER A 68 -4.05 -14.93 -8.68
CA SER A 68 -3.56 -16.26 -9.07
C SER A 68 -3.57 -17.20 -7.87
N LYS A 69 -4.46 -18.20 -7.90
CA LYS A 69 -4.55 -19.18 -6.81
C LYS A 69 -3.32 -20.09 -6.74
N GLU A 70 -2.65 -20.32 -7.87
CA GLU A 70 -1.42 -21.11 -7.92
C GLU A 70 -0.25 -20.43 -7.21
N ALA A 71 -0.33 -19.11 -7.01
CA ALA A 71 0.68 -18.34 -6.30
C ALA A 71 0.58 -18.43 -4.77
N VAL A 72 -0.51 -18.93 -4.20
CA VAL A 72 -0.77 -18.89 -2.75
C VAL A 72 0.35 -19.55 -1.96
N GLU A 73 0.67 -20.81 -2.25
CA GLU A 73 1.69 -21.53 -1.51
C GLU A 73 3.12 -20.97 -1.72
N PRO A 74 3.55 -20.64 -2.95
CA PRO A 74 4.82 -19.93 -3.16
C PRO A 74 4.90 -18.58 -2.39
N LEU A 75 3.81 -17.82 -2.35
CA LEU A 75 3.78 -16.55 -1.63
C LEU A 75 3.80 -16.73 -0.10
N LYS A 76 3.14 -17.77 0.44
CA LYS A 76 3.24 -18.11 1.87
C LYS A 76 4.67 -18.48 2.26
N GLN A 77 5.33 -19.31 1.47
CA GLN A 77 6.74 -19.66 1.69
C GLN A 77 7.64 -18.41 1.62
N ARG A 78 7.41 -17.52 0.64
CA ARG A 78 8.13 -16.25 0.55
C ARG A 78 7.92 -15.39 1.79
N LEU A 79 6.71 -15.32 2.32
CA LEU A 79 6.36 -14.50 3.48
C LEU A 79 7.16 -14.87 4.75
N GLU A 80 7.61 -16.12 4.88
CA GLU A 80 8.42 -16.59 6.02
C GLU A 80 9.79 -15.88 6.10
N THR A 81 10.36 -15.51 4.95
CA THR A 81 11.68 -14.87 4.87
C THR A 81 11.65 -13.43 4.41
N ALA A 82 10.53 -12.97 3.87
CA ALA A 82 10.38 -11.61 3.35
C ALA A 82 10.48 -10.55 4.46
N THR A 83 11.09 -9.42 4.15
CA THR A 83 11.24 -8.27 5.05
C THR A 83 10.85 -6.97 4.34
N GLY A 84 10.59 -5.90 5.10
CA GLY A 84 10.33 -4.57 4.58
C GLY A 84 9.24 -4.55 3.50
N ILE A 85 9.52 -3.89 2.38
CA ILE A 85 8.60 -3.73 1.23
C ILE A 85 8.14 -5.08 0.70
N ASP A 86 9.05 -6.05 0.57
CA ASP A 86 8.72 -7.37 0.03
C ASP A 86 7.70 -8.10 0.89
N ARG A 87 7.85 -8.02 2.22
CA ARG A 87 6.89 -8.60 3.17
C ARG A 87 5.50 -7.97 3.03
N ILE A 88 5.43 -6.64 2.89
CA ILE A 88 4.17 -5.90 2.71
C ILE A 88 3.49 -6.30 1.40
N GLN A 89 4.22 -6.31 0.29
CA GLN A 89 3.68 -6.67 -1.02
C GLN A 89 3.21 -8.13 -1.06
N THR A 90 3.96 -9.04 -0.43
CA THR A 90 3.59 -10.46 -0.34
C THR A 90 2.31 -10.64 0.49
N ALA A 91 2.20 -9.98 1.64
CA ALA A 91 0.99 -10.02 2.46
C ALA A 91 -0.23 -9.43 1.73
N LEU A 92 -0.05 -8.30 1.04
CA LEU A 92 -1.11 -7.68 0.24
C LEU A 92 -1.54 -8.57 -0.94
N ALA A 93 -0.61 -9.23 -1.61
CA ALA A 93 -0.92 -10.17 -2.70
C ALA A 93 -1.75 -11.34 -2.18
N LEU A 94 -1.37 -11.97 -1.08
CA LEU A 94 -2.14 -13.03 -0.42
C LEU A 94 -3.54 -12.55 -0.01
N PHE A 95 -3.66 -11.34 0.53
CA PHE A 95 -4.98 -10.76 0.84
C PHE A 95 -5.83 -10.56 -0.41
N ARG A 96 -5.27 -10.11 -1.53
CA ARG A 96 -5.98 -9.94 -2.80
C ARG A 96 -6.46 -11.27 -3.37
N ILE A 97 -5.67 -12.34 -3.22
CA ILE A 97 -5.97 -13.67 -3.77
C ILE A 97 -7.03 -14.41 -2.94
N GLU A 98 -6.81 -14.52 -1.64
CA GLU A 98 -7.63 -15.40 -0.78
C GLU A 98 -8.12 -14.75 0.54
N LYS A 99 -7.97 -13.43 0.68
CA LYS A 99 -8.31 -12.73 1.94
C LYS A 99 -7.52 -13.28 3.14
N TYR A 100 -6.22 -13.54 2.93
CA TYR A 100 -5.33 -14.09 3.96
C TYR A 100 -5.48 -13.34 5.29
N PRO A 101 -5.92 -13.99 6.38
CA PRO A 101 -6.40 -13.32 7.58
C PRO A 101 -5.30 -12.57 8.34
N GLU A 102 -4.03 -13.05 8.25
CA GLU A 102 -2.90 -12.44 8.93
C GLU A 102 -2.32 -11.23 8.20
N ALA A 103 -2.73 -10.96 6.95
CA ALA A 103 -2.14 -9.94 6.10
C ALA A 103 -2.24 -8.54 6.71
N GLU A 104 -3.40 -8.15 7.27
CA GLU A 104 -3.61 -6.88 7.95
C GLU A 104 -2.60 -6.69 9.09
N LYS A 105 -2.51 -7.69 9.98
CA LYS A 105 -1.59 -7.67 11.12
C LYS A 105 -0.14 -7.56 10.68
N ILE A 106 0.27 -8.33 9.65
CA ILE A 106 1.64 -8.31 9.12
C ILE A 106 2.02 -6.91 8.65
N ILE A 107 1.12 -6.23 7.94
CA ILE A 107 1.36 -4.89 7.43
C ILE A 107 1.40 -3.86 8.57
N ILE A 108 0.50 -3.97 9.55
CA ILE A 108 0.52 -3.12 10.75
C ILE A 108 1.81 -3.31 11.55
N ASP A 109 2.31 -4.53 11.68
CA ASP A 109 3.57 -4.78 12.38
C ASP A 109 4.77 -4.13 11.67
N CYS A 110 4.71 -3.94 10.34
CA CYS A 110 5.73 -3.20 9.60
C CYS A 110 5.76 -1.69 9.95
N LEU A 111 4.66 -1.11 10.43
CA LEU A 111 4.64 0.29 10.91
C LEU A 111 5.40 0.48 12.23
N LYS A 112 5.53 -0.58 13.04
CA LYS A 112 6.16 -0.54 14.36
C LYS A 112 7.68 -0.68 14.33
N ILE A 113 8.27 -0.83 13.14
CA ILE A 113 9.72 -0.93 12.98
C ILE A 113 10.34 0.42 13.34
N THR A 114 11.15 0.46 14.39
CA THR A 114 11.73 1.70 14.94
C THR A 114 13.13 2.02 14.40
N ASN A 115 13.66 1.20 13.51
CA ASN A 115 14.97 1.44 12.89
C ASN A 115 14.87 2.53 11.83
N THR A 116 15.78 3.48 11.88
CA THR A 116 15.73 4.74 11.14
C THR A 116 16.57 4.70 9.85
N ASN A 117 16.57 3.60 9.12
CA ASN A 117 17.18 3.59 7.80
C ASN A 117 16.15 3.88 6.71
N SER A 118 16.61 4.35 5.55
CA SER A 118 15.73 4.73 4.44
C SER A 118 14.85 3.60 3.90
N ALA A 119 15.28 2.34 4.05
CA ALA A 119 14.51 1.17 3.63
C ALA A 119 13.32 0.93 4.56
N ASP A 120 13.48 1.14 5.86
CA ASP A 120 12.41 1.02 6.86
C ASP A 120 11.39 2.15 6.71
N GLU A 121 11.85 3.38 6.44
CA GLU A 121 10.97 4.52 6.15
C GLU A 121 10.11 4.28 4.90
N MET A 122 10.69 3.70 3.87
CA MET A 122 9.96 3.34 2.65
C MET A 122 8.96 2.21 2.91
N ALA A 123 9.31 1.22 3.74
CA ALA A 123 8.40 0.16 4.14
C ALA A 123 7.23 0.71 4.98
N GLN A 124 7.49 1.61 5.93
CA GLN A 124 6.45 2.27 6.71
C GLN A 124 5.50 3.09 5.81
N TRP A 125 6.07 3.87 4.89
CA TRP A 125 5.27 4.61 3.92
C TRP A 125 4.37 3.68 3.10
N LEU A 126 4.92 2.59 2.56
CA LEU A 126 4.14 1.63 1.79
C LEU A 126 3.06 0.94 2.63
N ALA A 127 3.37 0.57 3.88
CA ALA A 127 2.40 -0.02 4.79
C ALA A 127 1.18 0.90 4.98
N VAL A 128 1.41 2.19 5.20
CA VAL A 128 0.37 3.21 5.31
C VAL A 128 -0.48 3.30 4.05
N GLU A 129 0.15 3.28 2.86
CA GLU A 129 -0.54 3.37 1.57
C GLU A 129 -1.45 2.16 1.29
N VAL A 130 -1.08 0.97 1.77
CA VAL A 130 -1.83 -0.25 1.49
C VAL A 130 -2.89 -0.61 2.53
N LEU A 131 -2.80 -0.07 3.75
CA LEU A 131 -3.76 -0.36 4.83
C LEU A 131 -5.23 -0.08 4.46
N PRO A 132 -5.59 0.96 3.70
CA PRO A 132 -6.97 1.18 3.26
C PRO A 132 -7.60 0.03 2.47
N HIS A 133 -6.80 -0.86 1.87
CA HIS A 133 -7.33 -2.05 1.17
C HIS A 133 -8.03 -3.05 2.10
N PHE A 134 -7.74 -3.00 3.40
CA PHE A 134 -8.38 -3.85 4.41
C PHE A 134 -9.70 -3.27 4.93
N GLY A 135 -10.04 -2.06 4.50
CA GLY A 135 -11.24 -1.36 4.92
C GLY A 135 -11.08 -0.58 6.22
N LYS A 136 -12.21 -0.12 6.76
CA LYS A 136 -12.28 0.73 7.94
C LYS A 136 -12.38 -0.12 9.23
N THR A 137 -11.43 -1.03 9.47
CA THR A 137 -11.36 -1.75 10.74
C THR A 137 -10.81 -0.83 11.84
N ASN A 138 -11.18 -1.07 13.11
CA ASN A 138 -10.63 -0.28 14.21
C ASN A 138 -9.10 -0.37 14.24
N GLN A 139 -8.54 -1.54 13.93
CA GLN A 139 -7.10 -1.76 13.95
C GLN A 139 -6.39 -0.97 12.84
N VAL A 140 -6.95 -0.93 11.63
CA VAL A 140 -6.43 -0.11 10.52
C VAL A 140 -6.48 1.37 10.89
N VAL A 141 -7.63 1.85 11.38
CA VAL A 141 -7.80 3.26 11.70
C VAL A 141 -6.86 3.70 12.81
N GLU A 142 -6.79 2.97 13.93
CA GLU A 142 -5.87 3.32 15.04
C GLU A 142 -4.40 3.30 14.59
N SER A 143 -4.00 2.32 13.77
CA SER A 143 -2.63 2.27 13.25
C SER A 143 -2.29 3.45 12.34
N LEU A 144 -3.25 3.92 11.54
CA LEU A 144 -3.10 5.13 10.72
C LEU A 144 -3.09 6.40 11.56
N LEU A 145 -3.89 6.47 12.65
CA LEU A 145 -3.86 7.60 13.59
C LEU A 145 -2.50 7.68 14.29
N ASP A 146 -1.94 6.57 14.74
CA ASP A 146 -0.61 6.51 15.35
C ASP A 146 0.49 6.95 14.37
N ALA A 147 0.39 6.54 13.10
CA ALA A 147 1.31 6.98 12.07
C ALA A 147 1.17 8.49 11.74
N MET A 148 -0.05 9.03 11.73
CA MET A 148 -0.34 10.44 11.42
C MET A 148 0.34 11.43 12.37
N ILE A 149 0.57 11.03 13.62
CA ILE A 149 1.24 11.87 14.64
C ILE A 149 2.69 12.16 14.23
N GLN A 150 3.32 11.27 13.46
CA GLN A 150 4.70 11.42 13.04
C GLN A 150 4.84 12.54 12.00
N ASP A 151 5.85 13.39 12.15
CA ASP A 151 6.15 14.46 11.19
C ASP A 151 7.14 14.00 10.12
N ASN A 152 6.75 12.97 9.38
CA ASN A 152 7.54 12.37 8.31
C ASN A 152 6.65 12.00 7.10
N MET A 153 7.23 11.34 6.12
CA MET A 153 6.51 10.90 4.90
C MET A 153 5.36 9.94 5.24
N ALA A 154 5.57 8.99 6.16
CA ALA A 154 4.53 8.05 6.57
C ALA A 154 3.36 8.77 7.26
N GLY A 155 3.62 9.78 8.09
CA GLY A 155 2.57 10.56 8.75
C GLY A 155 1.70 11.36 7.77
N ARG A 156 2.28 11.93 6.71
CA ARG A 156 1.52 12.60 5.65
C ARG A 156 0.67 11.61 4.85
N SER A 157 1.24 10.47 4.49
CA SER A 157 0.52 9.40 3.81
C SER A 157 -0.60 8.84 4.68
N ALA A 158 -0.40 8.68 5.99
CA ALA A 158 -1.44 8.23 6.91
C ALA A 158 -2.64 9.20 6.93
N THR A 159 -2.38 10.51 6.92
CA THR A 159 -3.43 11.51 6.80
C THR A 159 -4.24 11.36 5.52
N ASN A 160 -3.58 11.10 4.38
CA ASN A 160 -4.24 10.88 3.10
C ASN A 160 -5.02 9.55 3.08
N SER A 161 -4.47 8.50 3.64
CA SER A 161 -5.12 7.18 3.76
C SER A 161 -6.38 7.25 4.63
N LEU A 162 -6.32 7.96 5.77
CA LEU A 162 -7.50 8.25 6.59
C LEU A 162 -8.54 9.07 5.81
N ARG A 163 -8.12 10.09 5.07
CA ARG A 163 -9.03 10.88 4.24
C ARG A 163 -9.74 10.03 3.19
N THR A 164 -9.08 9.02 2.65
CA THR A 164 -9.67 8.06 1.72
C THR A 164 -10.68 7.16 2.42
N LEU A 165 -10.36 6.64 3.61
CA LEU A 165 -11.27 5.81 4.40
C LEU A 165 -12.51 6.55 4.87
N PHE A 166 -12.40 7.86 5.14
CA PHE A 166 -13.50 8.72 5.61
C PHE A 166 -14.00 9.66 4.50
N ILE A 167 -13.97 9.22 3.24
CA ILE A 167 -14.34 10.05 2.08
C ILE A 167 -15.78 10.57 2.16
N ASP A 168 -16.69 9.79 2.73
CA ASP A 168 -18.11 10.12 2.87
C ASP A 168 -18.42 10.92 4.15
N ASP A 169 -17.46 11.07 5.08
CA ASP A 169 -17.60 11.87 6.29
C ASP A 169 -16.98 13.26 6.07
N GLU A 170 -17.82 14.22 5.68
CA GLU A 170 -17.36 15.55 5.31
C GLU A 170 -16.58 16.28 6.42
N PRO A 171 -17.01 16.30 7.69
CA PRO A 171 -16.26 16.91 8.78
C PRO A 171 -14.85 16.32 8.93
N ILE A 172 -14.73 15.01 8.96
CA ILE A 172 -13.43 14.31 9.08
C ILE A 172 -12.57 14.59 7.86
N ARG A 173 -13.12 14.44 6.66
CA ARG A 173 -12.41 14.66 5.40
C ARG A 173 -11.85 16.07 5.29
N ASN A 174 -12.64 17.09 5.68
CA ASN A 174 -12.24 18.50 5.61
C ASN A 174 -11.12 18.79 6.61
N LEU A 175 -11.20 18.27 7.83
CA LEU A 175 -10.16 18.42 8.85
C LEU A 175 -8.85 17.76 8.44
N LEU A 176 -8.89 16.53 7.92
CA LEU A 176 -7.71 15.85 7.36
C LEU A 176 -7.13 16.60 6.15
N GLY A 177 -7.99 17.23 5.33
CA GLY A 177 -7.56 18.11 4.24
C GLY A 177 -6.80 19.34 4.75
N GLN A 178 -7.21 19.94 5.85
CA GLN A 178 -6.50 21.07 6.47
C GLN A 178 -5.12 20.66 6.99
N ILE A 179 -4.99 19.47 7.58
CA ILE A 179 -3.69 18.93 8.04
C ILE A 179 -2.71 18.79 6.86
N LEU A 180 -3.18 18.30 5.71
CA LEU A 180 -2.37 18.13 4.51
C LEU A 180 -1.96 19.44 3.86
N LEU A 181 -2.85 20.44 3.88
CA LEU A 181 -2.65 21.74 3.24
C LEU A 181 -1.99 22.76 4.16
N ASN A 182 -1.81 22.43 5.46
CA ASN A 182 -1.23 23.37 6.42
C ASN A 182 0.25 23.61 6.13
N PRO A 183 0.59 24.58 5.28
CA PRO A 183 1.96 25.04 5.15
C PRO A 183 2.26 25.87 6.40
N HIS A 184 3.50 25.98 6.78
CA HIS A 184 4.08 26.70 7.92
C HIS A 184 3.72 28.20 8.00
N ASP A 185 2.51 28.60 7.63
CA ASP A 185 2.04 30.00 7.61
C ASP A 185 1.56 30.45 9.00
N ALA A 186 2.49 30.40 9.98
CA ALA A 186 2.26 30.87 11.36
C ALA A 186 1.85 32.37 11.46
N HIS A 187 1.75 33.07 10.34
CA HIS A 187 1.43 34.51 10.30
C HIS A 187 -0.05 34.83 10.02
N LYS A 188 -0.89 33.83 9.81
CA LYS A 188 -2.34 34.07 9.62
C LYS A 188 -3.05 34.12 10.97
N PRO A 189 -4.00 35.06 11.16
CA PRO A 189 -4.70 35.22 12.44
C PRO A 189 -5.53 34.01 12.87
N ASP A 190 -5.92 33.14 11.93
CA ASP A 190 -6.70 31.91 12.18
C ASP A 190 -5.81 30.65 12.05
N PHE A 191 -4.51 30.77 12.24
CA PHE A 191 -3.58 29.65 12.13
C PHE A 191 -3.81 28.67 13.29
N VAL A 192 -4.24 27.47 12.96
CA VAL A 192 -4.25 26.32 13.88
C VAL A 192 -3.01 25.48 13.61
N SER A 193 -2.23 25.20 14.63
CA SER A 193 -1.00 24.41 14.47
C SER A 193 -1.31 22.98 13.99
N ARG A 194 -0.39 22.38 13.23
CA ARG A 194 -0.56 20.99 12.77
C ARG A 194 -0.85 20.01 13.92
N PRO A 195 -0.14 20.06 15.07
CA PRO A 195 -0.47 19.19 16.23
C PRO A 195 -1.90 19.37 16.75
N GLU A 196 -2.42 20.59 16.79
CA GLU A 196 -3.80 20.86 17.21
C GLU A 196 -4.82 20.28 16.24
N LEU A 197 -4.61 20.45 14.92
CA LEU A 197 -5.46 19.83 13.88
C LEU A 197 -5.42 18.30 13.95
N VAL A 198 -4.24 17.71 14.18
CA VAL A 198 -4.07 16.27 14.34
C VAL A 198 -4.86 15.77 15.56
N ASN A 199 -4.76 16.44 16.71
CA ASN A 199 -5.52 16.06 17.91
C ASN A 199 -7.02 16.16 17.70
N GLN A 200 -7.52 17.24 17.06
CA GLN A 200 -8.93 17.39 16.70
C GLN A 200 -9.40 16.26 15.77
N ALA A 201 -8.58 15.87 14.79
CA ALA A 201 -8.92 14.78 13.87
C ALA A 201 -9.00 13.44 14.61
N ILE A 202 -8.06 13.14 15.51
CA ILE A 202 -8.05 11.92 16.33
C ILE A 202 -9.34 11.82 17.15
N GLU A 203 -9.70 12.88 17.87
CA GLU A 203 -10.91 12.91 18.70
C GLU A 203 -12.17 12.71 17.86
N LEU A 204 -12.26 13.40 16.72
CA LEU A 204 -13.43 13.32 15.84
C LEU A 204 -13.58 11.91 15.23
N ILE A 205 -12.48 11.29 14.79
CA ILE A 205 -12.46 9.93 14.21
C ILE A 205 -12.85 8.91 15.29
N ARG A 206 -12.26 8.96 16.48
CA ARG A 206 -12.60 8.04 17.56
C ARG A 206 -14.06 8.13 17.97
N LYS A 207 -14.60 9.34 18.08
CA LYS A 207 -16.03 9.55 18.34
C LYS A 207 -16.93 9.02 17.21
N HIS A 208 -16.44 8.99 15.98
CA HIS A 208 -17.16 8.39 14.85
C HIS A 208 -17.20 6.86 14.94
N LEU A 209 -16.11 6.24 15.41
CA LEU A 209 -16.01 4.76 15.54
C LEU A 209 -16.82 4.18 16.70
N GLU A 210 -17.19 5.00 17.67
CA GLU A 210 -18.03 4.61 18.83
C GLU A 210 -19.53 4.52 18.51
N LYS A 211 -19.96 4.98 17.34
CA LYS A 211 -21.37 4.97 16.88
C LYS A 211 -21.73 3.70 16.12
#